data_0c0dd7b4538c324a0da9fc293e6ca186
#
_entry.id   0c0dd7b4538c324a0da9fc293e6ca186
#
_cell.length_a   1.000
_cell.length_b   1.000
_cell.length_c   1.000
_cell.angle_alpha   90.00
_cell.angle_beta   90.00
_cell.angle_gamma   90.00
#
_symmetry.space_group_name_H-M   'P 1'
#
loop_
_entity.id
_entity.type
_entity.pdbx_description
1 polymer ?
#
loop_
_entity_poly.entity_id
_entity_poly.type
_entity_poly.pdbx_seq_one_letter_code
_entity_poly.pdbx_strand_id
1 'polypeptide(L)'
;MPSDSPLLVIGAGRGGTSLLAASLDGHPKITMRSEFMSAEVLIGDNFPVSLISRLSEERLARFRALCDEDRARHLGKIWGNKLTTEQFAGLEEHNALNGVCVNMIERFLSAMESYRVIFIIRHGASCIESKVRRTGQPLIRATLRWCYSVRVLEGMQELGGLKAVCRCEDLVADPKKTLSNLCDTLGLSYHEGMLAQTGCALLPEEYRYGRFLSEKSEKHPILPPEILTMIAPSLERLGYTTP
;
A
#
# COMPACT_ATOMS: atom_id res chain seq x y z
N MET A 1 16.47 -11.20 7.64
CA MET A 1 16.69 -10.83 6.22
C MET A 1 17.88 -9.89 6.16
N PRO A 2 18.67 -9.88 5.05
CA PRO A 2 19.76 -8.93 4.86
C PRO A 2 19.24 -7.47 4.97
N SER A 3 20.12 -6.56 5.37
CA SER A 3 19.77 -5.13 5.54
C SER A 3 19.37 -4.42 4.24
N ASP A 4 19.74 -4.99 3.10
CA ASP A 4 19.48 -4.50 1.74
C ASP A 4 18.31 -5.20 1.02
N SER A 5 17.53 -6.04 1.74
CA SER A 5 16.31 -6.65 1.18
C SER A 5 15.35 -5.59 0.65
N PRO A 6 14.73 -5.80 -0.51
CA PRO A 6 13.82 -4.84 -1.10
C PRO A 6 12.56 -4.62 -0.27
N LEU A 7 11.87 -3.51 -0.50
CA LEU A 7 10.70 -3.08 0.25
C LEU A 7 9.43 -3.15 -0.61
N LEU A 8 8.32 -3.49 0.04
CA LEU A 8 6.98 -3.24 -0.49
C LEU A 8 6.20 -2.39 0.50
N VAL A 9 5.66 -1.28 0.02
CA VAL A 9 4.68 -0.47 0.76
C VAL A 9 3.30 -0.81 0.24
N ILE A 10 2.46 -1.38 1.09
CA ILE A 10 1.12 -1.88 0.71
C ILE A 10 0.05 -1.19 1.55
N GLY A 11 -1.12 -0.97 1.00
CA GLY A 11 -2.28 -0.43 1.70
C GLY A 11 -3.42 -0.11 0.74
N ALA A 12 -4.54 0.34 1.27
CA ALA A 12 -5.66 0.79 0.43
C ALA A 12 -5.25 1.97 -0.45
N GLY A 13 -5.74 2.02 -1.67
CA GLY A 13 -5.70 3.25 -2.46
C GLY A 13 -6.34 4.39 -1.67
N ARG A 14 -5.68 5.55 -1.55
CA ARG A 14 -6.04 6.69 -0.68
C ARG A 14 -5.77 6.45 0.82
N GLY A 15 -5.13 5.34 1.17
CA GLY A 15 -4.70 5.00 2.53
C GLY A 15 -3.39 5.64 2.99
N GLY A 16 -2.74 6.48 2.17
CA GLY A 16 -1.46 7.11 2.51
C GLY A 16 -0.24 6.41 1.88
N THR A 17 -0.43 5.39 1.04
CA THR A 17 0.65 4.61 0.42
C THR A 17 1.65 5.47 -0.34
N SER A 18 1.18 6.46 -1.13
CA SER A 18 2.05 7.37 -1.87
C SER A 18 2.83 8.31 -0.94
N LEU A 19 2.23 8.76 0.17
CA LEU A 19 2.91 9.59 1.15
C LEU A 19 4.07 8.83 1.80
N LEU A 20 3.79 7.61 2.29
CA LEU A 20 4.83 6.79 2.92
C LEU A 20 5.94 6.45 1.92
N ALA A 21 5.60 6.06 0.70
CA ALA A 21 6.58 5.76 -0.34
C ALA A 21 7.45 6.98 -0.66
N ALA A 22 6.86 8.17 -0.81
CA ALA A 22 7.59 9.41 -1.05
C ALA A 22 8.53 9.77 0.12
N SER A 23 8.05 9.59 1.36
CA SER A 23 8.90 9.81 2.54
C SER A 23 10.07 8.84 2.58
N LEU A 24 9.85 7.56 2.29
CA LEU A 24 10.93 6.55 2.22
C LEU A 24 11.93 6.87 1.10
N ASP A 25 11.47 7.33 -0.07
CA ASP A 25 12.32 7.74 -1.20
C ASP A 25 13.24 8.92 -0.86
N GLY A 26 12.85 9.74 0.12
CA GLY A 26 13.69 10.82 0.65
C GLY A 26 14.91 10.36 1.45
N HIS A 27 15.00 9.08 1.77
CA HIS A 27 16.17 8.52 2.42
C HIS A 27 17.26 8.20 1.39
N PRO A 28 18.55 8.64 1.60
CA PRO A 28 19.60 8.49 0.58
C PRO A 28 19.91 7.03 0.20
N LYS A 29 19.61 6.09 1.10
CA LYS A 29 19.82 4.65 0.86
C LYS A 29 18.58 3.92 0.33
N ILE A 30 17.47 4.61 0.06
CA ILE A 30 16.24 3.99 -0.45
C ILE A 30 15.91 4.58 -1.82
N THR A 31 15.33 3.80 -2.69
CA THR A 31 14.70 4.26 -3.93
C THR A 31 13.35 3.57 -4.09
N MET A 32 12.29 4.36 -4.23
CA MET A 32 10.92 3.83 -4.32
C MET A 32 10.35 3.96 -5.73
N ARG A 33 9.63 2.95 -6.15
CA ARG A 33 8.75 2.96 -7.31
C ARG A 33 7.29 3.12 -6.88
N SER A 34 6.47 3.63 -7.77
CA SER A 34 5.02 3.77 -7.55
C SER A 34 4.26 2.89 -8.51
N GLU A 35 3.69 1.80 -8.00
CA GLU A 35 2.89 0.83 -8.76
C GLU A 35 3.61 0.27 -9.99
N PHE A 36 4.95 0.17 -9.90
CA PHE A 36 5.77 -0.33 -10.99
C PHE A 36 5.31 -1.72 -11.41
N MET A 37 4.86 -1.84 -12.65
CA MET A 37 4.37 -3.06 -13.31
C MET A 37 3.19 -3.76 -12.62
N SER A 38 2.61 -3.18 -11.57
CA SER A 38 1.57 -3.87 -10.78
C SER A 38 0.19 -3.81 -11.45
N ALA A 39 -0.18 -2.69 -12.04
CA ALA A 39 -1.43 -2.59 -12.79
C ALA A 39 -1.36 -3.46 -14.07
N GLU A 40 -0.26 -3.40 -14.77
CA GLU A 40 -0.05 -4.12 -16.03
C GLU A 40 -0.01 -5.63 -15.81
N VAL A 41 0.73 -6.11 -14.83
CA VAL A 41 0.98 -7.54 -14.65
C VAL A 41 0.00 -8.19 -13.69
N LEU A 42 -0.31 -7.56 -12.55
CA LEU A 42 -1.18 -8.17 -11.56
C LEU A 42 -2.67 -8.03 -11.95
N ILE A 43 -3.10 -6.83 -12.37
CA ILE A 43 -4.49 -6.62 -12.83
C ILE A 43 -4.63 -6.98 -14.31
N GLY A 44 -3.61 -6.68 -15.11
CA GLY A 44 -3.60 -6.89 -16.56
C GLY A 44 -4.11 -5.67 -17.33
N ASP A 45 -4.04 -4.49 -16.74
CA ASP A 45 -4.38 -3.25 -17.41
C ASP A 45 -3.47 -3.02 -18.62
N ASN A 46 -4.06 -2.57 -19.73
CA ASN A 46 -3.36 -2.25 -20.98
C ASN A 46 -2.67 -3.43 -21.71
N PHE A 47 -2.90 -4.67 -21.27
CA PHE A 47 -2.44 -5.84 -22.00
C PHE A 47 -3.59 -6.48 -22.79
N PRO A 48 -3.38 -6.93 -24.02
CA PRO A 48 -4.34 -7.80 -24.70
C PRO A 48 -4.59 -9.06 -23.87
N VAL A 49 -5.86 -9.45 -23.72
CA VAL A 49 -6.27 -10.63 -22.93
C VAL A 49 -5.49 -11.89 -23.36
N SER A 50 -5.11 -11.99 -24.63
CA SER A 50 -4.31 -13.09 -25.18
C SER A 50 -2.87 -13.16 -24.65
N LEU A 51 -2.34 -12.08 -24.07
CA LEU A 51 -0.97 -12.01 -23.55
C LEU A 51 -0.91 -12.08 -22.03
N ILE A 52 -2.07 -12.07 -21.36
CA ILE A 52 -2.15 -12.15 -19.89
C ILE A 52 -2.28 -13.61 -19.50
N SER A 53 -1.36 -14.11 -18.69
CA SER A 53 -1.52 -15.42 -18.10
C SER A 53 -2.82 -15.50 -17.29
N ARG A 54 -3.53 -16.61 -17.45
CA ARG A 54 -4.73 -16.91 -16.66
C ARG A 54 -4.39 -17.40 -15.25
N LEU A 55 -3.13 -17.69 -14.97
CA LEU A 55 -2.68 -18.20 -13.70
C LEU A 55 -2.08 -17.05 -12.86
N SER A 56 -2.62 -16.85 -11.67
CA SER A 56 -2.15 -15.83 -10.75
C SER A 56 -0.69 -16.04 -10.33
N GLU A 57 -0.27 -17.29 -10.20
CA GLU A 57 1.12 -17.66 -9.91
C GLU A 57 2.09 -17.18 -10.99
N GLU A 58 1.75 -17.34 -12.25
CA GLU A 58 2.58 -16.85 -13.36
C GLU A 58 2.65 -15.32 -13.38
N ARG A 59 1.53 -14.65 -13.07
CA ARG A 59 1.52 -13.19 -12.92
C ARG A 59 2.43 -12.73 -11.77
N LEU A 60 2.35 -13.38 -10.62
CA LEU A 60 3.20 -13.08 -9.48
C LEU A 60 4.68 -13.34 -9.79
N ALA A 61 5.00 -14.46 -10.42
CA ALA A 61 6.37 -14.78 -10.82
C ALA A 61 6.93 -13.75 -11.81
N ARG A 62 6.13 -13.35 -12.80
CA ARG A 62 6.51 -12.29 -13.76
C ARG A 62 6.68 -10.94 -13.08
N PHE A 63 5.76 -10.57 -12.20
CA PHE A 63 5.85 -9.33 -11.43
C PHE A 63 7.13 -9.28 -10.60
N ARG A 64 7.44 -10.37 -9.88
CA ARG A 64 8.69 -10.50 -9.12
C ARG A 64 9.91 -10.35 -10.02
N ALA A 65 9.97 -11.07 -11.14
CA ALA A 65 11.10 -11.01 -12.06
C ALA A 65 11.35 -9.58 -12.57
N LEU A 66 10.31 -8.85 -12.93
CA LEU A 66 10.42 -7.45 -13.37
C LEU A 66 10.89 -6.52 -12.24
N CYS A 67 10.40 -6.72 -11.02
CA CYS A 67 10.88 -5.98 -9.85
C CYS A 67 12.36 -6.25 -9.57
N ASP A 68 12.80 -7.51 -9.64
CA ASP A 68 14.20 -7.90 -9.42
C ASP A 68 15.11 -7.36 -10.55
N GLU A 69 14.64 -7.32 -11.78
CA GLU A 69 15.34 -6.71 -12.92
C GLU A 69 15.51 -5.19 -12.73
N ASP A 70 14.45 -4.47 -12.35
CA ASP A 70 14.56 -3.03 -12.09
C ASP A 70 15.45 -2.75 -10.87
N ARG A 71 15.33 -3.55 -9.81
CA ARG A 71 16.20 -3.49 -8.63
C ARG A 71 17.67 -3.60 -8.99
N ALA A 72 18.04 -4.50 -9.89
CA ALA A 72 19.43 -4.69 -10.32
C ALA A 72 20.05 -3.43 -10.97
N ARG A 73 19.24 -2.50 -11.44
CA ARG A 73 19.68 -1.21 -11.99
C ARG A 73 19.93 -0.14 -10.90
N HIS A 74 19.61 -0.43 -9.62
CA HIS A 74 19.67 0.51 -8.50
C HIS A 74 20.63 0.03 -7.41
N LEU A 75 21.84 -0.37 -7.83
CA LEU A 75 22.88 -0.86 -6.93
C LEU A 75 23.23 0.15 -5.84
N GLY A 76 23.45 -0.33 -4.63
CA GLY A 76 23.81 0.49 -3.47
C GLY A 76 22.62 1.16 -2.76
N LYS A 77 21.40 0.93 -3.24
CA LYS A 77 20.17 1.37 -2.58
C LYS A 77 19.23 0.22 -2.29
N ILE A 78 18.46 0.36 -1.23
CA ILE A 78 17.30 -0.49 -0.96
C ILE A 78 16.22 -0.10 -1.96
N TRP A 79 15.95 -0.97 -2.90
CA TRP A 79 14.88 -0.78 -3.86
C TRP A 79 13.52 -1.05 -3.21
N GLY A 80 12.50 -0.28 -3.54
CA GLY A 80 11.15 -0.51 -3.07
C GLY A 80 10.08 -0.20 -4.12
N ASN A 81 8.89 -0.79 -3.93
CA ASN A 81 7.72 -0.52 -4.75
C ASN A 81 6.49 -0.30 -3.88
N LYS A 82 5.68 0.69 -4.25
CA LYS A 82 4.40 0.96 -3.61
C LYS A 82 3.29 0.29 -4.39
N LEU A 83 2.46 -0.49 -3.69
CA LEU A 83 1.30 -1.20 -4.21
C LEU A 83 0.04 -0.75 -3.51
N THR A 84 -1.11 -0.96 -4.15
CA THR A 84 -2.40 -0.86 -3.48
C THR A 84 -3.08 -2.22 -3.40
N THR A 85 -3.93 -2.41 -2.39
CA THR A 85 -4.66 -3.68 -2.21
C THR A 85 -5.66 -3.95 -3.34
N GLU A 86 -5.93 -2.96 -4.17
CA GLU A 86 -6.71 -3.13 -5.40
C GLU A 86 -6.07 -4.11 -6.39
N GLN A 87 -4.74 -4.19 -6.42
CA GLN A 87 -4.04 -5.18 -7.26
C GLN A 87 -4.29 -6.62 -6.78
N PHE A 88 -4.35 -6.83 -5.47
CA PHE A 88 -4.71 -8.14 -4.89
C PHE A 88 -6.16 -8.50 -5.21
N ALA A 89 -7.08 -7.54 -5.08
CA ALA A 89 -8.46 -7.76 -5.42
C ALA A 89 -8.63 -8.11 -6.92
N GLY A 90 -7.86 -7.50 -7.80
CA GLY A 90 -7.84 -7.83 -9.22
C GLY A 90 -7.39 -9.26 -9.49
N LEU A 91 -6.36 -9.74 -8.78
CA LEU A 91 -5.92 -11.14 -8.86
C LEU A 91 -6.99 -12.12 -8.34
N GLU A 92 -7.66 -11.82 -7.22
CA GLU A 92 -8.73 -12.65 -6.68
C GLU A 92 -9.95 -12.70 -7.60
N GLU A 93 -10.35 -11.56 -8.16
CA GLU A 93 -11.43 -11.49 -9.16
C GLU A 93 -11.08 -12.34 -10.40
N HIS A 94 -9.82 -12.25 -10.86
CA HIS A 94 -9.34 -13.06 -11.97
C HIS A 94 -9.36 -14.56 -11.65
N ASN A 95 -8.91 -14.95 -10.46
CA ASN A 95 -8.95 -16.34 -10.00
C ASN A 95 -10.38 -16.86 -9.94
N ALA A 96 -11.30 -16.08 -9.38
CA ALA A 96 -12.71 -16.46 -9.29
C ALA A 96 -13.34 -16.69 -10.68
N LEU A 97 -13.05 -15.81 -11.65
CA LEU A 97 -13.53 -15.94 -13.02
C LEU A 97 -12.98 -17.19 -13.75
N ASN A 98 -11.83 -17.69 -13.32
CA ASN A 98 -11.19 -18.87 -13.91
C ASN A 98 -11.35 -20.14 -13.05
N GLY A 99 -12.18 -20.10 -12.01
CA GLY A 99 -12.43 -21.25 -11.12
C GLY A 99 -11.23 -21.64 -10.25
N VAL A 100 -10.28 -20.72 -10.05
CA VAL A 100 -9.08 -20.94 -9.23
C VAL A 100 -9.37 -20.52 -7.79
N CYS A 101 -9.25 -21.45 -6.85
CA CYS A 101 -9.44 -21.20 -5.42
C CYS A 101 -8.09 -21.32 -4.69
N VAL A 102 -7.44 -20.19 -4.48
CA VAL A 102 -6.16 -20.12 -3.77
C VAL A 102 -6.16 -18.92 -2.81
N ASN A 103 -5.41 -19.03 -1.71
CA ASN A 103 -5.17 -17.90 -0.82
C ASN A 103 -4.17 -16.93 -1.49
N MET A 104 -4.66 -15.83 -2.06
CA MET A 104 -3.82 -14.86 -2.78
C MET A 104 -2.81 -14.16 -1.88
N ILE A 105 -3.14 -13.95 -0.60
CA ILE A 105 -2.22 -13.30 0.35
C ILE A 105 -1.01 -14.22 0.60
N GLU A 106 -1.27 -15.50 0.85
CA GLU A 106 -0.23 -16.50 1.02
C GLU A 106 0.65 -16.66 -0.23
N ARG A 107 0.03 -16.75 -1.42
CA ARG A 107 0.75 -16.83 -2.69
C ARG A 107 1.62 -15.61 -2.95
N PHE A 108 1.09 -14.41 -2.65
CA PHE A 108 1.84 -13.18 -2.77
C PHE A 108 3.04 -13.15 -1.81
N LEU A 109 2.84 -13.47 -0.54
CA LEU A 109 3.92 -13.49 0.45
C LEU A 109 4.99 -14.52 0.08
N SER A 110 4.60 -15.70 -0.38
CA SER A 110 5.53 -16.72 -0.88
C SER A 110 6.31 -16.22 -2.09
N ALA A 111 5.64 -15.63 -3.08
CA ALA A 111 6.31 -15.06 -4.25
C ALA A 111 7.27 -13.92 -3.90
N MET A 112 6.98 -13.14 -2.85
CA MET A 112 7.75 -11.98 -2.39
C MET A 112 8.51 -12.24 -1.08
N GLU A 113 8.85 -13.50 -0.77
CA GLU A 113 9.49 -13.91 0.50
C GLU A 113 10.78 -13.15 0.86
N SER A 114 11.55 -12.70 -0.16
CA SER A 114 12.77 -11.91 0.02
C SER A 114 12.51 -10.42 0.25
N TYR A 115 11.26 -9.96 0.13
CA TYR A 115 10.87 -8.56 0.29
C TYR A 115 10.38 -8.28 1.70
N ARG A 116 10.71 -7.10 2.22
CA ARG A 116 10.18 -6.60 3.49
C ARG A 116 8.90 -5.82 3.23
N VAL A 117 7.79 -6.27 3.79
CA VAL A 117 6.49 -5.62 3.59
C VAL A 117 6.20 -4.65 4.72
N ILE A 118 5.93 -3.40 4.38
CA ILE A 118 5.37 -2.38 5.28
C ILE A 118 3.94 -2.12 4.84
N PHE A 119 3.00 -2.32 5.75
CA PHE A 119 1.60 -2.02 5.47
C PHE A 119 1.23 -0.66 6.05
N ILE A 120 0.58 0.20 5.26
CA ILE A 120 0.00 1.44 5.76
C ILE A 120 -1.52 1.36 5.77
N ILE A 121 -2.09 1.67 6.94
CA ILE A 121 -3.54 1.70 7.14
C ILE A 121 -4.00 3.12 7.51
N ARG A 122 -5.20 3.47 7.12
CA ARG A 122 -5.85 4.74 7.42
C ARG A 122 -7.27 4.49 7.88
N HIS A 123 -7.79 5.36 8.76
CA HIS A 123 -9.17 5.32 9.22
C HIS A 123 -10.17 5.19 8.05
N GLY A 124 -11.12 4.25 8.19
CA GLY A 124 -12.02 3.86 7.11
C GLY A 124 -12.80 5.02 6.51
N ALA A 125 -13.45 5.83 7.34
CA ALA A 125 -14.24 6.96 6.87
C ALA A 125 -13.41 7.94 6.02
N SER A 126 -12.20 8.29 6.50
CA SER A 126 -11.30 9.20 5.78
C SER A 126 -10.77 8.62 4.47
N CYS A 127 -10.49 7.31 4.44
CA CYS A 127 -10.02 6.62 3.24
C CYS A 127 -11.14 6.53 2.20
N ILE A 128 -12.35 6.12 2.61
CA ILE A 128 -13.53 5.95 1.76
C ILE A 128 -13.93 7.28 1.13
N GLU A 129 -14.10 8.34 1.95
CA GLU A 129 -14.47 9.68 1.45
C GLU A 129 -13.44 10.19 0.44
N SER A 130 -12.14 10.08 0.78
CA SER A 130 -11.05 10.49 -0.12
C SER A 130 -11.08 9.71 -1.44
N LYS A 131 -11.46 8.44 -1.41
CA LYS A 131 -11.57 7.59 -2.60
C LYS A 131 -12.75 8.01 -3.48
N VAL A 132 -13.94 8.18 -2.90
CA VAL A 132 -15.14 8.65 -3.61
C VAL A 132 -14.85 10.00 -4.28
N ARG A 133 -14.35 10.96 -3.50
CA ARG A 133 -14.06 12.32 -3.99
C ARG A 133 -13.05 12.33 -5.15
N ARG A 134 -12.02 11.48 -5.08
CA ARG A 134 -10.92 11.46 -6.07
C ARG A 134 -11.26 10.70 -7.33
N THR A 135 -11.98 9.59 -7.21
CA THR A 135 -12.17 8.63 -8.32
C THR A 135 -13.60 8.61 -8.87
N GLY A 136 -14.54 9.26 -8.19
CA GLY A 136 -15.96 9.23 -8.56
C GLY A 136 -16.63 7.87 -8.41
N GLN A 137 -15.95 6.87 -7.81
CA GLN A 137 -16.54 5.55 -7.68
C GLN A 137 -17.67 5.54 -6.65
N PRO A 138 -18.64 4.62 -6.77
CA PRO A 138 -19.74 4.50 -5.82
C PRO A 138 -19.24 4.27 -4.38
N LEU A 139 -19.94 4.90 -3.42
CA LEU A 139 -19.59 4.82 -2.00
C LEU A 139 -19.44 3.37 -1.50
N ILE A 140 -20.40 2.51 -1.86
CA ILE A 140 -20.35 1.09 -1.48
C ILE A 140 -19.09 0.39 -2.02
N ARG A 141 -18.67 0.69 -3.24
CA ARG A 141 -17.45 0.10 -3.82
C ARG A 141 -16.21 0.58 -3.07
N ALA A 142 -16.14 1.86 -2.73
CA ALA A 142 -15.04 2.42 -1.94
C ALA A 142 -14.97 1.76 -0.55
N THR A 143 -16.14 1.51 0.07
CA THR A 143 -16.26 0.82 1.37
C THR A 143 -15.75 -0.61 1.29
N LEU A 144 -16.23 -1.38 0.32
CA LEU A 144 -15.79 -2.78 0.12
C LEU A 144 -14.28 -2.88 -0.14
N ARG A 145 -13.71 -1.95 -0.91
CA ARG A 145 -12.26 -1.90 -1.15
C ARG A 145 -11.45 -1.59 0.12
N TRP A 146 -11.98 -0.74 1.01
CA TRP A 146 -11.33 -0.51 2.30
C TRP A 146 -11.44 -1.72 3.22
N CYS A 147 -12.60 -2.34 3.35
CA CYS A 147 -12.78 -3.58 4.12
C CYS A 147 -11.88 -4.70 3.60
N TYR A 148 -11.74 -4.82 2.27
CA TYR A 148 -10.81 -5.75 1.65
C TYR A 148 -9.36 -5.47 2.05
N SER A 149 -8.96 -4.20 2.11
CA SER A 149 -7.62 -3.81 2.55
C SER A 149 -7.34 -4.21 4.00
N VAL A 150 -8.36 -4.12 4.87
CA VAL A 150 -8.23 -4.61 6.26
C VAL A 150 -8.05 -6.13 6.28
N ARG A 151 -8.82 -6.88 5.49
CA ARG A 151 -8.66 -8.33 5.35
C ARG A 151 -7.24 -8.72 4.87
N VAL A 152 -6.70 -7.98 3.91
CA VAL A 152 -5.32 -8.20 3.43
C VAL A 152 -4.31 -7.95 4.55
N LEU A 153 -4.46 -6.87 5.32
CA LEU A 153 -3.61 -6.58 6.47
C LEU A 153 -3.65 -7.72 7.49
N GLU A 154 -4.85 -8.11 7.92
CA GLU A 154 -5.06 -9.18 8.91
C GLU A 154 -4.44 -10.50 8.43
N GLY A 155 -4.70 -10.90 7.18
CA GLY A 155 -4.11 -12.11 6.61
C GLY A 155 -2.59 -12.08 6.51
N MET A 156 -2.00 -10.93 6.17
CA MET A 156 -0.54 -10.78 6.17
C MET A 156 0.05 -10.83 7.59
N GLN A 157 -0.67 -10.32 8.61
CA GLN A 157 -0.27 -10.42 10.01
C GLN A 157 -0.31 -11.86 10.50
N GLU A 158 -1.40 -12.57 10.24
CA GLU A 158 -1.57 -13.99 10.61
C GLU A 158 -0.48 -14.88 10.01
N LEU A 159 -0.07 -14.60 8.78
CA LEU A 159 1.00 -15.33 8.08
C LEU A 159 2.41 -14.84 8.44
N GLY A 160 2.55 -13.84 9.32
CA GLY A 160 3.87 -13.30 9.72
C GLY A 160 4.62 -12.59 8.60
N GLY A 161 3.92 -12.15 7.55
CA GLY A 161 4.50 -11.56 6.34
C GLY A 161 4.84 -10.08 6.44
N LEU A 162 4.53 -9.41 7.57
CA LEU A 162 4.76 -7.98 7.72
C LEU A 162 6.02 -7.66 8.52
N LYS A 163 6.79 -6.69 8.03
CA LYS A 163 7.91 -6.10 8.76
C LYS A 163 7.45 -4.97 9.69
N ALA A 164 6.48 -4.18 9.25
CA ALA A 164 5.88 -3.11 10.05
C ALA A 164 4.46 -2.79 9.57
N VAL A 165 3.66 -2.22 10.48
CA VAL A 165 2.39 -1.57 10.16
C VAL A 165 2.52 -0.09 10.54
N CYS A 166 2.13 0.80 9.62
CA CYS A 166 2.16 2.24 9.79
C CYS A 166 0.72 2.77 9.77
N ARG A 167 0.33 3.59 10.73
CA ARG A 167 -0.92 4.37 10.65
C ARG A 167 -0.67 5.66 9.88
N CYS A 168 -1.52 5.96 8.93
CA CYS A 168 -1.43 7.20 8.17
C CYS A 168 -1.58 8.43 9.09
N GLU A 169 -2.40 8.31 10.11
CA GLU A 169 -2.65 9.34 11.12
C GLU A 169 -1.36 9.65 11.91
N ASP A 170 -0.63 8.62 12.36
CA ASP A 170 0.64 8.79 13.08
C ASP A 170 1.71 9.42 12.17
N LEU A 171 1.76 8.99 10.90
CA LEU A 171 2.68 9.56 9.91
C LEU A 171 2.41 11.04 9.66
N VAL A 172 1.14 11.46 9.77
CA VAL A 172 0.73 12.86 9.57
C VAL A 172 0.91 13.68 10.85
N ALA A 173 0.60 13.10 12.02
CA ALA A 173 0.68 13.81 13.31
C ALA A 173 2.11 14.03 13.78
N ASP A 174 2.95 12.99 13.69
CA ASP A 174 4.38 13.04 14.04
C ASP A 174 5.22 12.27 13.02
N PRO A 175 5.46 12.89 11.85
CA PRO A 175 6.18 12.22 10.77
C PRO A 175 7.61 11.84 11.15
N LYS A 176 8.30 12.68 11.93
CA LYS A 176 9.69 12.42 12.34
C LYS A 176 9.77 11.16 13.22
N LYS A 177 8.95 11.06 14.23
CA LYS A 177 8.90 9.89 15.13
C LYS A 177 8.51 8.63 14.37
N THR A 178 7.46 8.71 13.55
CA THR A 178 6.96 7.57 12.78
C THR A 178 8.00 7.05 11.79
N LEU A 179 8.67 7.95 11.06
CA LEU A 179 9.71 7.58 10.10
C LEU A 179 10.99 7.09 10.79
N SER A 180 11.35 7.64 11.96
CA SER A 180 12.47 7.12 12.78
C SER A 180 12.20 5.67 13.19
N ASN A 181 11.02 5.36 13.73
CA ASN A 181 10.65 4.00 14.13
C ASN A 181 10.68 3.02 12.94
N LEU A 182 10.26 3.47 11.75
CA LEU A 182 10.35 2.66 10.54
C LEU A 182 11.80 2.44 10.11
N CYS A 183 12.65 3.46 10.20
CA CYS A 183 14.08 3.33 9.92
C CYS A 183 14.74 2.33 10.86
N ASP A 184 14.48 2.40 12.17
CA ASP A 184 14.98 1.45 13.16
C ASP A 184 14.56 0.01 12.79
N THR A 185 13.29 -0.17 12.42
CA THR A 185 12.76 -1.47 11.98
C THR A 185 13.45 -1.98 10.72
N LEU A 186 13.90 -1.09 9.85
CA LEU A 186 14.62 -1.41 8.61
C LEU A 186 16.13 -1.55 8.82
N GLY A 187 16.66 -1.24 10.01
CA GLY A 187 18.09 -1.22 10.30
C GLY A 187 18.81 -0.02 9.68
N LEU A 188 18.12 1.11 9.55
CA LEU A 188 18.61 2.36 9.00
C LEU A 188 18.60 3.47 10.05
N SER A 189 19.48 4.44 9.91
CA SER A 189 19.39 5.70 10.67
C SER A 189 18.40 6.64 9.97
N TYR A 190 17.60 7.35 10.75
CA TYR A 190 16.68 8.36 10.21
C TYR A 190 17.45 9.45 9.43
N HIS A 191 16.82 9.98 8.37
CA HIS A 191 17.36 11.04 7.54
C HIS A 191 16.31 12.15 7.31
N GLU A 192 16.69 13.42 7.54
CA GLU A 192 15.77 14.57 7.42
C GLU A 192 15.18 14.75 6.01
N GLY A 193 15.85 14.27 4.96
CA GLY A 193 15.34 14.26 3.59
C GLY A 193 13.99 13.55 3.44
N MET A 194 13.65 12.65 4.37
CA MET A 194 12.36 11.95 4.38
C MET A 194 11.18 12.88 4.65
N LEU A 195 11.39 14.01 5.32
CA LEU A 195 10.37 15.04 5.57
C LEU A 195 10.23 16.03 4.41
N ALA A 196 11.27 16.18 3.60
CA ALA A 196 11.32 17.17 2.52
C ALA A 196 10.55 16.74 1.24
N GLN A 197 9.85 15.60 1.26
CA GLN A 197 9.31 14.93 0.07
C GLN A 197 7.98 15.50 -0.47
N THR A 198 7.54 16.64 0.00
CA THR A 198 6.33 17.31 -0.53
C THR A 198 6.41 17.67 -2.02
N GLY A 199 7.62 17.68 -2.61
CA GLY A 199 7.86 17.90 -4.04
C GLY A 199 8.15 16.60 -4.84
N CYS A 200 8.05 15.43 -4.22
CA CYS A 200 8.46 14.17 -4.84
C CYS A 200 7.55 13.75 -6.01
N ALA A 201 8.17 13.25 -7.08
CA ALA A 201 7.46 12.74 -8.25
C ALA A 201 6.53 11.54 -7.96
N LEU A 202 6.73 10.84 -6.84
CA LEU A 202 5.86 9.74 -6.40
C LEU A 202 4.51 10.24 -5.84
N LEU A 203 4.41 11.52 -5.48
CA LEU A 203 3.14 12.10 -5.04
C LEU A 203 2.29 12.53 -6.23
N PRO A 204 0.96 12.34 -6.17
CA PRO A 204 0.04 13.00 -7.09
C PRO A 204 0.32 14.52 -7.15
N GLU A 205 0.16 15.13 -8.32
CA GLU A 205 0.52 16.52 -8.57
C GLU A 205 -0.07 17.49 -7.55
N GLU A 206 -1.33 17.28 -7.16
CA GLU A 206 -2.04 18.06 -6.17
C GLU A 206 -1.41 18.05 -4.75
N TYR A 207 -0.50 17.11 -4.49
CA TYR A 207 0.19 16.98 -3.19
C TYR A 207 1.67 17.34 -3.24
N ARG A 208 2.23 17.64 -4.42
CA ARG A 208 3.66 17.93 -4.57
C ARG A 208 4.09 19.24 -3.93
N TYR A 209 3.19 20.21 -3.87
CA TYR A 209 3.49 21.58 -3.44
C TYR A 209 2.65 22.04 -2.24
N GLY A 210 1.85 21.17 -1.65
CA GLY A 210 0.95 21.51 -0.57
C GLY A 210 1.54 21.35 0.83
N ARG A 211 0.99 22.07 1.80
CA ARG A 211 1.19 21.86 3.24
C ARG A 211 0.51 20.56 3.68
N PHE A 212 0.93 19.47 3.08
CA PHE A 212 0.25 18.20 3.13
C PHE A 212 0.11 17.62 4.54
N LEU A 213 1.02 17.97 5.44
CA LEU A 213 1.10 17.40 6.78
C LEU A 213 0.38 18.25 7.84
N SER A 214 0.06 19.52 7.58
CA SER A 214 -0.36 20.46 8.61
C SER A 214 -1.87 20.71 8.75
N GLU A 215 -2.71 20.25 7.83
CA GLU A 215 -4.13 20.66 7.78
C GLU A 215 -5.15 19.52 7.85
N LYS A 216 -4.75 18.28 8.15
CA LYS A 216 -5.74 17.21 8.31
C LYS A 216 -6.33 17.26 9.70
N SER A 217 -7.54 17.79 9.77
CA SER A 217 -8.44 17.70 10.93
C SER A 217 -8.43 16.28 11.52
N GLU A 218 -8.37 16.19 12.86
CA GLU A 218 -8.61 14.95 13.62
C GLU A 218 -10.04 14.41 13.41
N LYS A 219 -10.93 15.21 12.82
CA LYS A 219 -12.31 14.81 12.57
C LYS A 219 -12.41 13.95 11.33
N HIS A 220 -12.90 12.75 11.53
CA HIS A 220 -13.25 11.86 10.42
C HIS A 220 -14.55 12.30 9.75
N PRO A 221 -14.68 12.13 8.42
CA PRO A 221 -15.92 12.42 7.71
C PRO A 221 -17.08 11.61 8.27
N ILE A 222 -18.26 12.22 8.31
CA ILE A 222 -19.51 11.53 8.66
C ILE A 222 -19.98 10.79 7.42
N LEU A 223 -20.00 9.47 7.51
CA LEU A 223 -20.57 8.59 6.46
C LEU A 223 -22.01 8.21 6.82
N PRO A 224 -22.82 7.76 5.83
CA PRO A 224 -24.14 7.19 6.10
C PRO A 224 -24.07 6.08 7.16
N PRO A 225 -25.11 5.95 8.02
CA PRO A 225 -25.13 4.96 9.11
C PRO A 225 -24.89 3.52 8.63
N GLU A 226 -25.40 3.17 7.44
CA GLU A 226 -25.23 1.84 6.84
C GLU A 226 -23.76 1.56 6.54
N ILE A 227 -23.03 2.55 6.06
CA ILE A 227 -21.60 2.44 5.78
C ILE A 227 -20.80 2.35 7.08
N LEU A 228 -21.17 3.16 8.07
CA LEU A 228 -20.53 3.09 9.40
C LEU A 228 -20.72 1.71 10.03
N THR A 229 -21.93 1.14 9.95
CA THR A 229 -22.20 -0.23 10.41
C THR A 229 -21.33 -1.27 9.70
N MET A 230 -21.11 -1.12 8.40
CA MET A 230 -20.26 -2.04 7.63
C MET A 230 -18.78 -1.99 8.04
N ILE A 231 -18.26 -0.81 8.38
CA ILE A 231 -16.83 -0.65 8.69
C ILE A 231 -16.52 -0.74 10.17
N ALA A 232 -17.51 -0.57 11.06
CA ALA A 232 -17.33 -0.54 12.51
C ALA A 232 -16.54 -1.75 13.06
N PRO A 233 -16.84 -3.02 12.70
CA PRO A 233 -16.08 -4.16 13.21
C PRO A 233 -14.59 -4.12 12.82
N SER A 234 -14.29 -3.60 11.63
CA SER A 234 -12.90 -3.46 11.17
C SER A 234 -12.18 -2.30 11.85
N LEU A 235 -12.89 -1.18 12.09
CA LEU A 235 -12.34 -0.06 12.86
C LEU A 235 -11.97 -0.49 14.27
N GLU A 236 -12.86 -1.22 14.92
CA GLU A 236 -12.68 -1.72 16.29
C GLU A 236 -11.45 -2.64 16.41
N ARG A 237 -11.33 -3.65 15.51
CA ARG A 237 -10.15 -4.54 15.48
C ARG A 237 -8.84 -3.80 15.22
N LEU A 238 -8.89 -2.73 14.44
CA LEU A 238 -7.73 -1.87 14.19
C LEU A 238 -7.47 -0.85 15.31
N GLY A 239 -8.31 -0.81 16.36
CA GLY A 239 -8.19 0.14 17.46
C GLY A 239 -8.49 1.59 17.06
N TYR A 240 -9.35 1.80 16.05
CA TYR A 240 -9.91 3.11 15.74
C TYR A 240 -11.22 3.33 16.51
N THR A 241 -11.48 4.57 16.88
CA THR A 241 -12.80 4.96 17.40
C THR A 241 -13.81 5.01 16.25
N THR A 242 -15.01 4.50 16.50
CA THR A 242 -16.15 4.72 15.60
C THR A 242 -16.59 6.18 15.72
N PRO A 243 -16.82 6.89 14.60
CA PRO A 243 -17.32 8.27 14.62
C PRO A 243 -18.69 8.41 15.28
#